data_84e5f4d4d755b6487c9d35ea246e64e7
#
_entry.id   84e5f4d4d755b6487c9d35ea246e64e7
#
_cell.length_a   1.000
_cell.length_b   1.000
_cell.length_c   1.000
_cell.angle_alpha   90.00
_cell.angle_beta   90.00
_cell.angle_gamma   90.00
#
_symmetry.space_group_name_H-M   'P 1'
#
loop_
_entity.id
_entity.type
_entity.pdbx_description
1 polymer ?
#
loop_
_entity_poly.entity_id
_entity_poly.type
_entity_poly.pdbx_seq_one_letter_code
_entity_poly.pdbx_strand_id
1 'polypeptide(L)'
;MNGTNLFKIALRALANNKLRAFLTMLGIIIGVASVITMLAIGQGSKKSIQAQISEMGSNMIMIHPGADMRGGVRQDPSAMQTLKLADYEALRNETNFLSAVSPNVSSSGQLIAGNNNYPSSVSGVGTEYLEIRQLTVDNGAMFTEADIQTSAKVCVIGKTIQENLFPTGEDPVGRIIRFNQVPFRVVGVLKAKGYNSMGMDQDDVVLAPYTTVMKRLLAQTYLQGIFASALTEDMTDNATEEITEILRRNHKLKSSDDDDFTIRSQQELS
;
A
#
# COMPACT_ATOMS: atom_id res chain seq x y z
N MET A 1 51.13 -41.68 -11.12
CA MET A 1 50.20 -41.66 -12.27
C MET A 1 49.91 -40.22 -12.62
N ASN A 2 50.26 -39.78 -13.83
CA ASN A 2 50.08 -38.38 -14.20
C ASN A 2 48.59 -38.12 -14.52
N GLY A 3 48.02 -37.08 -13.95
CA GLY A 3 46.61 -36.72 -14.12
C GLY A 3 46.13 -36.60 -15.59
N THR A 4 47.04 -36.21 -16.48
CA THR A 4 46.82 -36.18 -17.94
C THR A 4 46.55 -37.56 -18.57
N ASN A 5 47.16 -38.62 -18.04
CA ASN A 5 46.91 -39.99 -18.54
C ASN A 5 45.56 -40.53 -18.06
N LEU A 6 45.17 -40.22 -16.81
CA LEU A 6 43.83 -40.55 -16.31
C LEU A 6 42.72 -39.87 -17.10
N PHE A 7 42.91 -38.62 -17.46
CA PHE A 7 41.93 -37.84 -18.27
C PHE A 7 41.80 -38.43 -19.71
N LYS A 8 42.90 -38.81 -20.33
CA LYS A 8 42.88 -39.49 -21.65
C LYS A 8 42.19 -40.84 -21.62
N ILE A 9 42.41 -41.64 -20.56
CA ILE A 9 41.75 -42.93 -20.39
C ILE A 9 40.24 -42.75 -20.19
N ALA A 10 39.84 -41.77 -19.39
CA ALA A 10 38.44 -41.43 -19.15
C ALA A 10 37.73 -40.99 -20.46
N LEU A 11 38.33 -40.11 -21.26
CA LEU A 11 37.82 -39.69 -22.55
C LEU A 11 37.68 -40.86 -23.56
N ARG A 12 38.64 -41.78 -23.56
CA ARG A 12 38.57 -42.99 -24.41
C ARG A 12 37.45 -43.94 -23.97
N ALA A 13 37.25 -44.11 -22.65
CA ALA A 13 36.16 -44.93 -22.14
C ALA A 13 34.77 -44.34 -22.48
N LEU A 14 34.62 -43.02 -22.44
CA LEU A 14 33.41 -42.31 -22.90
C LEU A 14 33.18 -42.47 -24.40
N ALA A 15 34.23 -42.41 -25.24
CA ALA A 15 34.14 -42.55 -26.67
C ALA A 15 33.75 -43.99 -27.13
N ASN A 16 34.08 -45.01 -26.34
CA ASN A 16 33.73 -46.41 -26.64
C ASN A 16 32.27 -46.77 -26.33
N ASN A 17 31.59 -46.01 -25.44
CA ASN A 17 30.19 -46.22 -25.03
C ASN A 17 29.36 -44.95 -25.19
N LYS A 18 29.28 -44.44 -26.38
CA LYS A 18 28.65 -43.14 -26.70
C LYS A 18 27.22 -42.98 -26.18
N LEU A 19 26.40 -44.01 -26.29
CA LEU A 19 25.01 -43.94 -25.82
C LEU A 19 24.91 -43.83 -24.30
N ARG A 20 25.74 -44.61 -23.57
CA ARG A 20 25.75 -44.52 -22.10
C ARG A 20 26.29 -43.19 -21.63
N ALA A 21 27.38 -42.69 -22.23
CA ALA A 21 27.95 -41.40 -21.94
C ALA A 21 26.95 -40.27 -22.21
N PHE A 22 26.21 -40.32 -23.33
CA PHE A 22 25.18 -39.36 -23.66
C PHE A 22 24.03 -39.35 -22.64
N LEU A 23 23.52 -40.54 -22.30
CA LEU A 23 22.39 -40.65 -21.33
C LEU A 23 22.79 -40.20 -19.93
N THR A 24 24.01 -40.50 -19.46
CA THR A 24 24.47 -40.03 -18.15
C THR A 24 24.72 -38.51 -18.14
N MET A 25 25.32 -37.96 -19.19
CA MET A 25 25.48 -36.51 -19.33
C MET A 25 24.11 -35.79 -19.39
N LEU A 26 23.17 -36.35 -20.17
CA LEU A 26 21.82 -35.79 -20.28
C LEU A 26 21.13 -35.76 -18.92
N GLY A 27 21.23 -36.84 -18.12
CA GLY A 27 20.68 -36.88 -16.78
C GLY A 27 21.29 -35.82 -15.84
N ILE A 28 22.60 -35.62 -15.88
CA ILE A 28 23.30 -34.60 -15.10
C ILE A 28 22.88 -33.20 -15.57
N ILE A 29 22.82 -32.94 -16.86
CA ILE A 29 22.44 -31.65 -17.43
C ILE A 29 21.01 -31.30 -17.02
N ILE A 30 20.07 -32.22 -17.15
CA ILE A 30 18.67 -32.00 -16.73
C ILE A 30 18.60 -31.74 -15.22
N GLY A 31 19.30 -32.53 -14.41
CA GLY A 31 19.30 -32.36 -12.95
C GLY A 31 19.84 -30.98 -12.52
N VAL A 32 21.02 -30.62 -13.05
CA VAL A 32 21.64 -29.32 -12.72
C VAL A 32 20.83 -28.15 -13.27
N ALA A 33 20.33 -28.25 -14.51
CA ALA A 33 19.50 -27.21 -15.10
C ALA A 33 18.20 -26.99 -14.31
N SER A 34 17.56 -28.08 -13.86
CA SER A 34 16.35 -27.98 -13.04
C SER A 34 16.59 -27.23 -11.70
N VAL A 35 17.69 -27.54 -11.01
CA VAL A 35 18.05 -26.86 -9.76
C VAL A 35 18.36 -25.39 -10.01
N ILE A 36 19.14 -25.07 -11.03
CA ILE A 36 19.48 -23.68 -11.36
C ILE A 36 18.21 -22.89 -11.73
N THR A 37 17.33 -23.49 -12.52
CA THR A 37 16.06 -22.85 -12.91
C THR A 37 15.18 -22.58 -11.69
N MET A 38 15.07 -23.55 -10.78
CA MET A 38 14.29 -23.38 -9.55
C MET A 38 14.85 -22.26 -8.66
N LEU A 39 16.17 -22.21 -8.50
CA LEU A 39 16.83 -21.14 -7.73
C LEU A 39 16.67 -19.77 -8.40
N ALA A 40 16.80 -19.71 -9.73
CA ALA A 40 16.63 -18.46 -10.48
C ALA A 40 15.19 -17.93 -10.37
N ILE A 41 14.18 -18.79 -10.48
CA ILE A 41 12.78 -18.41 -10.29
C ILE A 41 12.53 -17.94 -8.86
N GLY A 42 13.05 -18.67 -7.87
CA GLY A 42 12.90 -18.29 -6.47
C GLY A 42 13.52 -16.93 -6.14
N GLN A 43 14.75 -16.67 -6.62
CA GLN A 43 15.41 -15.38 -6.43
C GLN A 43 14.73 -14.25 -7.21
N GLY A 44 14.29 -14.53 -8.44
CA GLY A 44 13.55 -13.57 -9.26
C GLY A 44 12.24 -13.16 -8.61
N SER A 45 11.46 -14.11 -8.10
CA SER A 45 10.22 -13.86 -7.38
C SER A 45 10.46 -13.04 -6.11
N LYS A 46 11.46 -13.42 -5.31
CA LYS A 46 11.83 -12.66 -4.10
C LYS A 46 12.20 -11.21 -4.42
N LYS A 47 13.02 -11.00 -5.45
CA LYS A 47 13.43 -9.64 -5.86
C LYS A 47 12.25 -8.82 -6.40
N SER A 48 11.34 -9.45 -7.15
CA SER A 48 10.14 -8.80 -7.64
C SER A 48 9.21 -8.38 -6.50
N ILE A 49 9.00 -9.26 -5.51
CA ILE A 49 8.19 -8.94 -4.32
C ILE A 49 8.83 -7.81 -3.52
N GLN A 50 10.14 -7.86 -3.28
CA GLN A 50 10.85 -6.79 -2.58
C GLN A 50 10.76 -5.44 -3.29
N ALA A 51 10.88 -5.42 -4.62
CA ALA A 51 10.74 -4.19 -5.40
C ALA A 51 9.32 -3.61 -5.25
N GLN A 52 8.29 -4.44 -5.32
CA GLN A 52 6.89 -4.02 -5.15
C GLN A 52 6.59 -3.50 -3.74
N ILE A 53 7.15 -4.13 -2.71
CA ILE A 53 7.05 -3.65 -1.33
C ILE A 53 7.72 -2.28 -1.19
N SER A 54 8.90 -2.11 -1.78
CA SER A 54 9.61 -0.83 -1.78
C SER A 54 8.83 0.28 -2.50
N GLU A 55 8.12 -0.06 -3.58
CA GLU A 55 7.25 0.88 -4.31
C GLU A 55 5.99 1.29 -3.52
N MET A 56 5.57 0.48 -2.56
CA MET A 56 4.44 0.79 -1.66
C MET A 56 4.86 1.66 -0.47
N GLY A 57 6.17 1.93 -0.29
CA GLY A 57 6.75 2.60 0.87
C GLY A 57 7.16 1.58 1.93
N SER A 58 8.43 1.20 1.95
CA SER A 58 8.98 0.18 2.87
C SER A 58 8.78 0.50 4.35
N ASN A 59 8.66 1.77 4.68
CA ASN A 59 8.49 2.30 6.03
C ASN A 59 7.05 2.72 6.37
N MET A 60 6.06 2.25 5.58
CA MET A 60 4.66 2.52 5.86
C MET A 60 4.16 1.74 7.07
N ILE A 61 3.43 2.44 7.93
CA ILE A 61 2.77 1.91 9.12
C ILE A 61 1.27 2.19 8.97
N MET A 62 0.46 1.18 9.20
CA MET A 62 -0.99 1.28 9.19
C MET A 62 -1.54 1.05 10.59
N ILE A 63 -2.38 1.96 11.04
CA ILE A 63 -3.07 1.88 12.34
C ILE A 63 -4.54 1.70 12.06
N HIS A 64 -5.09 0.61 12.57
CA HIS A 64 -6.51 0.27 12.45
C HIS A 64 -7.20 0.34 13.81
N PRO A 65 -8.50 0.70 13.88
CA PRO A 65 -9.26 0.62 15.12
C PRO A 65 -9.51 -0.84 15.49
N GLY A 66 -9.58 -1.11 16.80
CA GLY A 66 -9.87 -2.44 17.32
C GLY A 66 -8.65 -3.33 17.49
N ALA A 67 -8.73 -4.24 18.46
CA ALA A 67 -7.72 -5.25 18.69
C ALA A 67 -7.96 -6.47 17.78
N ASP A 68 -6.89 -7.15 17.38
CA ASP A 68 -7.00 -8.42 16.64
C ASP A 68 -7.79 -9.48 17.43
N MET A 69 -7.65 -9.47 18.78
CA MET A 69 -8.42 -10.33 19.68
C MET A 69 -8.72 -9.59 21.00
N ARG A 70 -9.98 -9.56 21.39
CA ARG A 70 -10.39 -9.07 22.71
C ARG A 70 -11.19 -10.15 23.42
N GLY A 71 -10.69 -10.60 24.58
CA GLY A 71 -11.36 -11.66 25.34
C GLY A 71 -11.48 -13.01 24.59
N GLY A 72 -10.56 -13.29 23.67
CA GLY A 72 -10.56 -14.52 22.86
C GLY A 72 -11.50 -14.49 21.63
N VAL A 73 -12.18 -13.38 21.39
CA VAL A 73 -13.05 -13.19 20.21
C VAL A 73 -12.43 -12.18 19.26
N ARG A 74 -12.26 -12.59 18.01
CA ARG A 74 -11.83 -11.69 16.94
C ARG A 74 -12.95 -10.69 16.64
N GLN A 75 -12.68 -9.42 16.82
CA GLN A 75 -13.65 -8.35 16.53
C GLN A 75 -13.42 -7.79 15.12
N ASP A 76 -14.52 -7.39 14.48
CA ASP A 76 -14.44 -6.69 13.20
C ASP A 76 -13.87 -5.28 13.42
N PRO A 77 -12.72 -4.94 12.85
CA PRO A 77 -12.10 -3.61 12.99
C PRO A 77 -13.02 -2.47 12.51
N SER A 78 -13.89 -2.74 11.55
CA SER A 78 -14.81 -1.74 10.99
C SER A 78 -15.93 -1.32 11.95
N ALA A 79 -16.24 -2.16 12.94
CA ALA A 79 -17.28 -1.89 13.95
C ALA A 79 -16.80 -1.01 15.10
N MET A 80 -15.49 -0.77 15.22
CA MET A 80 -14.92 -0.06 16.35
C MET A 80 -14.63 1.41 16.02
N GLN A 81 -15.09 2.30 16.91
CA GLN A 81 -14.96 3.76 16.78
C GLN A 81 -13.89 4.29 17.74
N THR A 82 -12.76 3.61 17.83
CA THR A 82 -11.72 3.92 18.82
C THR A 82 -10.75 5.00 18.36
N LEU A 83 -10.47 5.08 17.04
CA LEU A 83 -9.58 6.10 16.49
C LEU A 83 -10.33 7.40 16.20
N LYS A 84 -9.76 8.52 16.64
CA LYS A 84 -10.32 9.88 16.49
C LYS A 84 -9.30 10.84 15.89
N LEU A 85 -9.77 12.02 15.48
CA LEU A 85 -8.88 13.09 15.00
C LEU A 85 -7.83 13.50 16.03
N ALA A 86 -8.17 13.47 17.33
CA ALA A 86 -7.22 13.77 18.39
C ALA A 86 -6.02 12.82 18.39
N ASP A 87 -6.21 11.56 17.99
CA ASP A 87 -5.12 10.59 17.86
C ASP A 87 -4.20 10.94 16.70
N TYR A 88 -4.78 11.29 15.54
CA TYR A 88 -4.02 11.79 14.41
C TYR A 88 -3.21 13.05 14.77
N GLU A 89 -3.82 14.02 15.42
CA GLU A 89 -3.15 15.26 15.83
C GLU A 89 -2.01 14.99 16.83
N ALA A 90 -2.22 14.09 17.79
CA ALA A 90 -1.18 13.68 18.72
C ALA A 90 0.00 13.00 18.01
N LEU A 91 -0.27 12.08 17.09
CA LEU A 91 0.77 11.43 16.30
C LEU A 91 1.54 12.43 15.45
N ARG A 92 0.84 13.37 14.80
CA ARG A 92 1.47 14.41 13.97
C ARG A 92 2.38 15.33 14.77
N ASN A 93 2.00 15.68 15.99
CA ASN A 93 2.69 16.70 16.79
C ASN A 93 3.74 16.14 17.77
N GLU A 94 3.59 14.91 18.22
CA GLU A 94 4.37 14.39 19.35
C GLU A 94 5.39 13.30 18.94
N THR A 95 5.28 12.71 17.74
CA THR A 95 6.20 11.65 17.30
C THR A 95 7.53 12.22 16.83
N ASN A 96 8.60 11.47 17.13
CA ASN A 96 9.97 11.77 16.69
C ASN A 96 10.47 10.84 15.58
N PHE A 97 9.81 9.70 15.38
CA PHE A 97 10.23 8.65 14.44
C PHE A 97 9.35 8.57 13.18
N LEU A 98 8.35 9.46 13.05
CA LEU A 98 7.50 9.53 11.85
C LEU A 98 7.89 10.70 10.96
N SER A 99 7.93 10.46 9.65
CA SER A 99 8.14 11.50 8.63
C SER A 99 6.81 12.11 8.17
N ALA A 100 5.75 11.31 8.14
CA ALA A 100 4.44 11.72 7.65
C ALA A 100 3.33 10.93 8.35
N VAL A 101 2.18 11.57 8.54
CA VAL A 101 0.97 10.96 9.13
C VAL A 101 -0.26 11.47 8.39
N SER A 102 -1.18 10.58 8.05
CA SER A 102 -2.44 10.92 7.40
C SER A 102 -3.59 10.12 8.00
N PRO A 103 -4.70 10.78 8.34
CA PRO A 103 -5.93 10.06 8.69
C PRO A 103 -6.49 9.40 7.43
N ASN A 104 -7.33 8.38 7.62
CA ASN A 104 -8.02 7.70 6.55
C ASN A 104 -9.47 7.42 6.92
N VAL A 105 -10.35 7.86 6.06
CA VAL A 105 -11.78 7.53 6.05
C VAL A 105 -12.19 7.21 4.63
N SER A 106 -13.08 6.28 4.41
CA SER A 106 -13.48 5.86 3.06
C SER A 106 -14.99 5.71 2.96
N SER A 107 -15.53 6.14 1.83
CA SER A 107 -16.94 5.95 1.47
C SER A 107 -17.02 5.36 0.08
N SER A 108 -17.77 4.27 -0.08
CA SER A 108 -18.02 3.65 -1.38
C SER A 108 -19.32 4.16 -1.98
N GLY A 109 -19.35 4.32 -3.30
CA GLY A 109 -20.53 4.84 -4.00
C GLY A 109 -20.32 4.96 -5.49
N GLN A 110 -21.17 5.78 -6.11
CA GLN A 110 -21.16 6.00 -7.55
C GLN A 110 -20.57 7.36 -7.89
N LEU A 111 -19.56 7.36 -8.75
CA LEU A 111 -19.02 8.56 -9.38
C LEU A 111 -19.77 8.86 -10.67
N ILE A 112 -20.09 10.12 -10.91
CA ILE A 112 -20.81 10.58 -12.09
C ILE A 112 -20.14 11.83 -12.65
N ALA A 113 -19.80 11.79 -13.93
CA ALA A 113 -19.32 12.94 -14.69
C ALA A 113 -20.06 13.02 -16.03
N GLY A 114 -20.93 14.02 -16.18
CA GLY A 114 -21.80 14.11 -17.35
C GLY A 114 -22.69 12.86 -17.49
N ASN A 115 -22.53 12.14 -18.59
CA ASN A 115 -23.27 10.90 -18.88
C ASN A 115 -22.53 9.62 -18.42
N ASN A 116 -21.30 9.76 -17.95
CA ASN A 116 -20.48 8.63 -17.53
C ASN A 116 -20.62 8.39 -16.03
N ASN A 117 -20.68 7.13 -15.65
CA ASN A 117 -20.70 6.72 -14.26
C ASN A 117 -19.73 5.57 -14.02
N TYR A 118 -19.18 5.52 -12.81
CA TYR A 118 -18.24 4.48 -12.41
C TYR A 118 -18.37 4.23 -10.90
N PRO A 119 -18.55 2.97 -10.46
CA PRO A 119 -18.56 2.64 -9.04
C PRO A 119 -17.13 2.65 -8.50
N SER A 120 -16.88 3.41 -7.45
CA SER A 120 -15.58 3.47 -6.79
C SER A 120 -15.72 3.93 -5.34
N SER A 121 -14.60 4.15 -4.67
CA SER A 121 -14.58 4.70 -3.31
C SER A 121 -13.81 6.00 -3.28
N VAL A 122 -14.26 6.93 -2.43
CA VAL A 122 -13.56 8.16 -2.11
C VAL A 122 -12.87 7.99 -0.76
N SER A 123 -11.56 8.15 -0.76
CA SER A 123 -10.73 8.12 0.45
C SER A 123 -10.45 9.54 0.93
N GLY A 124 -10.89 9.85 2.13
CA GLY A 124 -10.57 11.08 2.83
C GLY A 124 -9.23 10.95 3.53
N VAL A 125 -8.27 11.78 3.12
CA VAL A 125 -6.88 11.72 3.56
C VAL A 125 -6.31 13.10 3.83
N GLY A 126 -5.14 13.16 4.46
CA GLY A 126 -4.36 14.38 4.62
C GLY A 126 -3.44 14.66 3.43
N THR A 127 -2.78 15.81 3.45
CA THR A 127 -1.84 16.23 2.39
C THR A 127 -0.59 15.33 2.31
N GLU A 128 -0.19 14.72 3.41
CA GLU A 128 0.99 13.84 3.50
C GLU A 128 0.74 12.42 2.98
N TYR A 129 -0.50 12.09 2.61
CA TYR A 129 -0.86 10.76 2.11
C TYR A 129 -0.10 10.36 0.85
N LEU A 130 0.17 11.33 -0.05
CA LEU A 130 0.92 11.07 -1.28
C LEU A 130 2.35 10.60 -0.97
N GLU A 131 3.00 11.22 0.01
CA GLU A 131 4.33 10.83 0.47
C GLU A 131 4.32 9.41 1.06
N ILE A 132 3.37 9.14 1.96
CA ILE A 132 3.26 7.82 2.63
C ILE A 132 3.05 6.69 1.61
N ARG A 133 2.20 6.92 0.61
CA ARG A 133 1.85 5.95 -0.43
C ARG A 133 2.73 6.02 -1.67
N GLN A 134 3.71 6.92 -1.68
CA GLN A 134 4.59 7.18 -2.83
C GLN A 134 3.81 7.42 -4.12
N LEU A 135 2.77 8.22 -4.02
CA LEU A 135 1.96 8.67 -5.14
C LEU A 135 2.48 10.01 -5.67
N THR A 136 2.40 10.19 -6.97
CA THR A 136 2.83 11.42 -7.64
C THR A 136 1.67 12.00 -8.44
N VAL A 137 1.51 13.32 -8.41
CA VAL A 137 0.55 14.02 -9.27
C VAL A 137 1.18 14.23 -10.65
N ASP A 138 0.47 13.77 -11.68
CA ASP A 138 0.89 13.91 -13.08
C ASP A 138 0.35 15.18 -13.72
N ASN A 139 -0.90 15.55 -13.41
CA ASN A 139 -1.58 16.73 -13.90
C ASN A 139 -2.30 17.46 -12.78
N GLY A 140 -2.20 18.79 -12.74
CA GLY A 140 -2.78 19.59 -11.66
C GLY A 140 -1.95 19.57 -10.38
N ALA A 141 -2.60 19.57 -9.24
CA ALA A 141 -1.97 19.59 -7.92
C ALA A 141 -2.78 18.82 -6.88
N MET A 142 -2.14 18.45 -5.77
CA MET A 142 -2.82 17.94 -4.57
C MET A 142 -3.60 19.07 -3.90
N PHE A 143 -4.69 18.73 -3.20
CA PHE A 143 -5.38 19.68 -2.33
C PHE A 143 -4.48 20.12 -1.16
N THR A 144 -4.77 21.28 -0.61
CA THR A 144 -3.95 21.94 0.40
C THR A 144 -4.50 21.77 1.83
N GLU A 145 -3.71 22.14 2.82
CA GLU A 145 -4.18 22.25 4.22
C GLU A 145 -5.37 23.21 4.37
N ALA A 146 -5.41 24.30 3.57
CA ALA A 146 -6.55 25.21 3.55
C ALA A 146 -7.83 24.51 3.06
N ASP A 147 -7.72 23.64 2.07
CA ASP A 147 -8.84 22.81 1.59
C ASP A 147 -9.35 21.85 2.68
N ILE A 148 -8.43 21.29 3.48
CA ILE A 148 -8.77 20.43 4.61
C ILE A 148 -9.51 21.27 5.68
N GLN A 149 -8.98 22.41 6.07
CA GLN A 149 -9.58 23.27 7.10
C GLN A 149 -10.98 23.75 6.72
N THR A 150 -11.19 24.10 5.46
CA THR A 150 -12.48 24.58 4.94
C THR A 150 -13.42 23.45 4.54
N SER A 151 -13.00 22.20 4.62
CA SER A 151 -13.75 21.03 4.11
C SER A 151 -14.15 21.24 2.65
N ALA A 152 -13.22 21.68 1.83
CA ALA A 152 -13.43 21.99 0.43
C ALA A 152 -13.85 20.74 -0.36
N LYS A 153 -14.75 20.91 -1.30
CA LYS A 153 -15.23 19.85 -2.19
C LYS A 153 -14.30 19.71 -3.38
N VAL A 154 -13.09 19.27 -3.13
CA VAL A 154 -12.03 19.04 -4.13
C VAL A 154 -11.55 17.59 -4.06
N CYS A 155 -11.05 17.07 -5.17
CA CYS A 155 -10.51 15.72 -5.20
C CYS A 155 -9.35 15.58 -6.18
N VAL A 156 -8.55 14.57 -5.93
CA VAL A 156 -7.50 14.08 -6.84
C VAL A 156 -7.90 12.67 -7.26
N ILE A 157 -7.82 12.38 -8.55
CA ILE A 157 -8.28 11.11 -9.12
C ILE A 157 -7.12 10.31 -9.70
N GLY A 158 -7.24 9.00 -9.66
CA GLY A 158 -6.32 8.09 -10.33
C GLY A 158 -6.65 7.92 -11.82
N LYS A 159 -5.76 7.24 -12.54
CA LYS A 159 -5.86 7.10 -14.01
C LYS A 159 -7.09 6.32 -14.44
N THR A 160 -7.43 5.24 -13.74
CA THR A 160 -8.63 4.43 -14.03
C THR A 160 -9.91 5.24 -13.90
N ILE A 161 -10.01 6.12 -12.91
CA ILE A 161 -11.13 7.02 -12.75
C ILE A 161 -11.21 8.01 -13.91
N GLN A 162 -10.07 8.58 -14.32
CA GLN A 162 -10.00 9.47 -15.48
C GLN A 162 -10.51 8.80 -16.74
N GLU A 163 -10.06 7.59 -17.04
CA GLU A 163 -10.41 6.85 -18.26
C GLU A 163 -11.90 6.49 -18.32
N ASN A 164 -12.49 6.15 -17.17
CA ASN A 164 -13.90 5.78 -17.10
C ASN A 164 -14.86 6.98 -17.12
N LEU A 165 -14.49 8.09 -16.48
CA LEU A 165 -15.33 9.27 -16.40
C LEU A 165 -15.12 10.27 -17.55
N PHE A 166 -13.94 10.29 -18.14
CA PHE A 166 -13.53 11.21 -19.23
C PHE A 166 -12.94 10.45 -20.43
N PRO A 167 -13.69 9.50 -21.03
CA PRO A 167 -13.16 8.59 -22.07
C PRO A 167 -12.78 9.30 -23.38
N THR A 168 -13.26 10.52 -23.61
CA THR A 168 -12.97 11.31 -24.80
C THR A 168 -11.63 12.04 -24.76
N GLY A 169 -10.84 11.85 -23.69
CA GLY A 169 -9.53 12.48 -23.53
C GLY A 169 -9.59 13.93 -23.03
N GLU A 170 -10.74 14.35 -22.51
CA GLU A 170 -10.86 15.67 -21.89
C GLU A 170 -9.95 15.78 -20.66
N ASP A 171 -9.42 17.00 -20.44
CA ASP A 171 -8.69 17.30 -19.21
C ASP A 171 -9.66 17.29 -18.02
N PRO A 172 -9.50 16.38 -17.07
CA PRO A 172 -10.39 16.30 -15.91
C PRO A 172 -10.16 17.43 -14.91
N VAL A 173 -8.99 18.07 -14.89
CA VAL A 173 -8.67 19.15 -13.94
C VAL A 173 -9.60 20.33 -14.14
N GLY A 174 -10.23 20.77 -13.06
CA GLY A 174 -11.24 21.83 -13.06
C GLY A 174 -12.67 21.34 -13.35
N ARG A 175 -12.86 20.10 -13.78
CA ARG A 175 -14.18 19.49 -14.00
C ARG A 175 -14.81 19.06 -12.67
N ILE A 176 -16.13 18.95 -12.69
CA ILE A 176 -16.91 18.50 -11.54
C ILE A 176 -17.30 17.04 -11.74
N ILE A 177 -17.02 16.22 -10.73
CA ILE A 177 -17.54 14.87 -10.58
C ILE A 177 -18.47 14.83 -9.37
N ARG A 178 -19.55 14.04 -9.45
CA ARG A 178 -20.46 13.86 -8.32
C ARG A 178 -20.26 12.48 -7.70
N PHE A 179 -20.15 12.46 -6.39
CA PHE A 179 -20.12 11.23 -5.60
C PHE A 179 -21.27 11.27 -4.60
N ASN A 180 -22.19 10.30 -4.70
CA ASN A 180 -23.38 10.25 -3.85
C ASN A 180 -24.10 11.62 -3.74
N GLN A 181 -24.29 12.31 -4.87
CA GLN A 181 -24.90 13.64 -5.00
C GLN A 181 -24.04 14.82 -4.52
N VAL A 182 -22.90 14.59 -3.90
CA VAL A 182 -21.95 15.65 -3.51
C VAL A 182 -21.01 15.97 -4.68
N PRO A 183 -20.98 17.22 -5.16
CA PRO A 183 -20.09 17.62 -6.24
C PRO A 183 -18.67 17.83 -5.71
N PHE A 184 -17.67 17.29 -6.42
CA PHE A 184 -16.25 17.51 -6.18
C PHE A 184 -15.61 18.10 -7.43
N ARG A 185 -14.79 19.11 -7.26
CA ARG A 185 -13.94 19.63 -8.33
C ARG A 185 -12.63 18.86 -8.37
N VAL A 186 -12.28 18.31 -9.51
CA VAL A 186 -11.00 17.65 -9.74
C VAL A 186 -9.90 18.71 -9.76
N VAL A 187 -8.92 18.60 -8.88
CA VAL A 187 -7.76 19.51 -8.82
C VAL A 187 -6.47 18.86 -9.29
N GLY A 188 -6.43 17.54 -9.36
CA GLY A 188 -5.27 16.81 -9.83
C GLY A 188 -5.58 15.40 -10.29
N VAL A 189 -4.67 14.85 -11.08
CA VAL A 189 -4.67 13.47 -11.56
C VAL A 189 -3.35 12.83 -11.16
N LEU A 190 -3.43 11.64 -10.57
CA LEU A 190 -2.25 10.88 -10.18
C LEU A 190 -1.58 10.22 -11.39
N LYS A 191 -0.28 10.09 -11.31
CA LYS A 191 0.50 9.27 -12.24
C LYS A 191 0.08 7.80 -12.11
N ALA A 192 -0.10 7.14 -13.24
CA ALA A 192 -0.46 5.72 -13.27
C ALA A 192 0.61 4.86 -12.59
N LYS A 193 0.16 3.93 -11.75
CA LYS A 193 0.98 2.86 -11.14
C LYS A 193 0.65 1.48 -11.72
N GLY A 194 -0.54 1.30 -12.29
CA GLY A 194 -1.02 0.03 -12.81
C GLY A 194 -1.48 -0.94 -11.73
N TYR A 195 -1.45 -2.21 -12.06
CA TYR A 195 -1.87 -3.29 -11.14
C TYR A 195 -0.72 -3.70 -10.22
N ASN A 196 -1.05 -3.96 -8.95
CA ASN A 196 -0.10 -4.55 -8.03
C ASN A 196 0.04 -6.06 -8.26
N SER A 197 0.96 -6.72 -7.51
CA SER A 197 1.21 -8.17 -7.59
C SER A 197 0.01 -9.05 -7.28
N MET A 198 -0.97 -8.51 -6.54
CA MET A 198 -2.21 -9.20 -6.20
C MET A 198 -3.31 -8.99 -7.25
N GLY A 199 -3.00 -8.29 -8.35
CA GLY A 199 -3.94 -7.98 -9.43
C GLY A 199 -4.95 -6.87 -9.07
N MET A 200 -4.71 -6.10 -8.02
CA MET A 200 -5.54 -4.95 -7.67
C MET A 200 -5.08 -3.72 -8.42
N ASP A 201 -6.03 -2.99 -8.99
CA ASP A 201 -5.78 -1.73 -9.67
C ASP A 201 -5.44 -0.63 -8.65
N GLN A 202 -4.23 -0.09 -8.73
CA GLN A 202 -3.77 1.00 -7.87
C GLN A 202 -4.23 2.37 -8.35
N ASP A 203 -4.75 2.44 -9.57
CA ASP A 203 -5.20 3.67 -10.23
C ASP A 203 -6.70 3.91 -10.07
N ASP A 204 -7.45 2.94 -9.51
CA ASP A 204 -8.85 3.08 -9.11
C ASP A 204 -8.95 3.75 -7.74
N VAL A 205 -8.65 5.04 -7.69
CA VAL A 205 -8.59 5.81 -6.44
C VAL A 205 -9.09 7.24 -6.63
N VAL A 206 -9.86 7.70 -5.65
CA VAL A 206 -10.25 9.11 -5.52
C VAL A 206 -9.85 9.58 -4.12
N LEU A 207 -9.05 10.62 -4.05
CA LEU A 207 -8.59 11.23 -2.80
C LEU A 207 -9.30 12.57 -2.60
N ALA A 208 -9.80 12.80 -1.40
CA ALA A 208 -10.42 14.06 -1.00
C ALA A 208 -9.95 14.44 0.41
N PRO A 209 -10.11 15.71 0.84
CA PRO A 209 -9.81 16.07 2.22
C PRO A 209 -10.61 15.21 3.21
N TYR A 210 -9.95 14.65 4.21
CA TYR A 210 -10.62 13.80 5.19
C TYR A 210 -11.78 14.52 5.90
N THR A 211 -11.66 15.83 6.12
CA THR A 211 -12.71 16.64 6.72
C THR A 211 -13.97 16.70 5.84
N THR A 212 -13.79 16.77 4.53
CA THR A 212 -14.90 16.77 3.56
C THR A 212 -15.61 15.42 3.55
N VAL A 213 -14.86 14.32 3.52
CA VAL A 213 -15.43 12.96 3.54
C VAL A 213 -16.16 12.70 4.85
N MET A 214 -15.56 13.04 5.99
CA MET A 214 -16.17 12.87 7.31
C MET A 214 -17.47 13.66 7.47
N LYS A 215 -17.48 14.92 7.04
CA LYS A 215 -18.62 15.82 7.25
C LYS A 215 -19.71 15.68 6.18
N ARG A 216 -19.33 15.47 4.92
CA ARG A 216 -20.23 15.56 3.78
C ARG A 216 -20.72 14.21 3.25
N LEU A 217 -19.91 13.16 3.41
CA LEU A 217 -20.24 11.83 2.91
C LEU A 217 -20.67 10.87 4.01
N LEU A 218 -19.97 10.87 5.15
CA LEU A 218 -20.16 9.86 6.19
C LEU A 218 -20.90 10.40 7.42
N ALA A 219 -20.88 11.70 7.67
CA ALA A 219 -21.41 12.33 8.89
C ALA A 219 -20.89 11.64 10.17
N GLN A 220 -19.59 11.33 10.21
CA GLN A 220 -18.94 10.64 11.33
C GLN A 220 -17.79 11.45 11.92
N THR A 221 -17.42 11.14 13.16
CA THR A 221 -16.36 11.84 13.92
C THR A 221 -15.15 10.94 14.21
N TYR A 222 -15.20 9.68 13.83
CA TYR A 222 -14.13 8.70 14.03
C TYR A 222 -13.43 8.37 12.71
N LEU A 223 -12.19 7.90 12.83
CA LEU A 223 -11.36 7.47 11.70
C LEU A 223 -11.49 5.96 11.47
N GLN A 224 -11.37 5.54 10.22
CA GLN A 224 -11.30 4.13 9.84
C GLN A 224 -9.87 3.61 9.89
N GLY A 225 -8.90 4.50 9.93
CA GLY A 225 -7.49 4.18 10.06
C GLY A 225 -6.61 5.42 10.07
N ILE A 226 -5.34 5.22 10.33
CA ILE A 226 -4.30 6.23 10.20
C ILE A 226 -3.14 5.57 9.45
N PHE A 227 -2.66 6.24 8.41
CA PHE A 227 -1.44 5.88 7.72
C PHE A 227 -0.30 6.75 8.21
N ALA A 228 0.85 6.15 8.41
CA ALA A 228 2.08 6.85 8.79
C ALA A 228 3.27 6.30 8.01
N SER A 229 4.34 7.06 7.99
CA SER A 229 5.62 6.64 7.45
C SER A 229 6.69 6.86 8.49
N ALA A 230 7.50 5.85 8.81
CA ALA A 230 8.66 6.02 9.65
C ALA A 230 9.74 6.86 8.92
N LEU A 231 10.62 7.52 9.66
CA LEU A 231 11.73 8.29 9.07
C LEU A 231 12.62 7.43 8.18
N THR A 232 12.91 6.22 8.62
CA THR A 232 13.67 5.21 7.87
C THR A 232 13.07 3.84 8.17
N GLU A 233 13.38 2.87 7.32
CA GLU A 233 12.93 1.48 7.50
C GLU A 233 13.41 0.91 8.85
N ASP A 234 14.65 1.19 9.24
CA ASP A 234 15.24 0.73 10.51
C ASP A 234 14.57 1.32 11.76
N MET A 235 13.83 2.43 11.60
CA MET A 235 13.12 3.09 12.70
C MET A 235 11.65 2.66 12.82
N THR A 236 11.20 1.72 12.02
CA THR A 236 9.80 1.26 12.01
C THR A 236 9.38 0.71 13.37
N ASP A 237 10.23 -0.07 14.02
CA ASP A 237 9.94 -0.63 15.35
C ASP A 237 9.86 0.46 16.41
N ASN A 238 10.81 1.41 16.41
CA ASN A 238 10.80 2.56 17.31
C ASN A 238 9.53 3.43 17.09
N ALA A 239 9.14 3.65 15.84
CA ALA A 239 7.93 4.37 15.50
C ALA A 239 6.68 3.64 16.00
N THR A 240 6.63 2.31 15.86
CA THR A 240 5.52 1.49 16.33
C THR A 240 5.38 1.54 17.85
N GLU A 241 6.48 1.48 18.60
CA GLU A 241 6.48 1.62 20.05
C GLU A 241 5.98 3.03 20.47
N GLU A 242 6.50 4.08 19.83
CA GLU A 242 6.09 5.46 20.11
C GLU A 242 4.60 5.70 19.81
N ILE A 243 4.08 5.19 18.69
CA ILE A 243 2.67 5.24 18.34
C ILE A 243 1.82 4.54 19.40
N THR A 244 2.23 3.34 19.81
CA THR A 244 1.54 2.57 20.85
C THR A 244 1.45 3.34 22.15
N GLU A 245 2.56 3.94 22.60
CA GLU A 245 2.59 4.74 23.84
C GLU A 245 1.65 5.95 23.77
N ILE A 246 1.69 6.70 22.66
CA ILE A 246 0.84 7.88 22.47
C ILE A 246 -0.64 7.50 22.44
N LEU A 247 -1.01 6.46 21.68
CA LEU A 247 -2.40 6.03 21.56
C LEU A 247 -2.93 5.46 22.88
N ARG A 248 -2.16 4.64 23.59
CA ARG A 248 -2.54 4.14 24.93
C ARG A 248 -2.79 5.27 25.90
N ARG A 249 -1.94 6.30 25.90
CA ARG A 249 -2.11 7.49 26.72
C ARG A 249 -3.37 8.26 26.33
N ASN A 250 -3.61 8.51 25.06
CA ASN A 250 -4.79 9.23 24.58
C ASN A 250 -6.10 8.51 24.91
N HIS A 251 -6.09 7.18 24.76
CA HIS A 251 -7.24 6.33 25.08
C HIS A 251 -7.39 6.02 26.57
N LYS A 252 -6.45 6.52 27.42
CA LYS A 252 -6.43 6.31 28.87
C LYS A 252 -6.45 4.82 29.25
N LEU A 253 -5.76 4.00 28.47
CA LEU A 253 -5.61 2.57 28.72
C LEU A 253 -4.66 2.35 29.92
N LYS A 254 -5.05 1.45 30.82
CA LYS A 254 -4.19 1.00 31.92
C LYS A 254 -3.20 -0.04 31.42
N SER A 255 -2.15 -0.29 32.18
CA SER A 255 -1.15 -1.32 31.85
C SER A 255 -1.75 -2.74 31.75
N SER A 256 -2.88 -2.98 32.40
CA SER A 256 -3.64 -4.24 32.35
C SER A 256 -4.63 -4.33 31.21
N ASP A 257 -4.90 -3.23 30.51
CA ASP A 257 -5.89 -3.19 29.44
C ASP A 257 -5.24 -3.60 28.11
N ASP A 258 -5.97 -4.37 27.31
CA ASP A 258 -5.57 -4.66 25.93
C ASP A 258 -5.67 -3.40 25.07
N ASP A 259 -4.86 -3.33 24.01
CA ASP A 259 -4.94 -2.26 23.03
C ASP A 259 -6.29 -2.30 22.31
N ASP A 260 -6.85 -1.14 22.05
CA ASP A 260 -8.09 -0.97 21.28
C ASP A 260 -7.79 -0.49 19.84
N PHE A 261 -6.57 -0.68 19.40
CA PHE A 261 -6.05 -0.42 18.07
C PHE A 261 -5.06 -1.52 17.67
N THR A 262 -4.82 -1.66 16.38
CA THR A 262 -3.83 -2.59 15.81
C THR A 262 -2.88 -1.80 14.91
N ILE A 263 -1.58 -1.99 15.11
CA ILE A 263 -0.54 -1.39 14.27
C ILE A 263 0.05 -2.50 13.41
N ARG A 264 0.19 -2.23 12.11
CA ARG A 264 0.84 -3.12 11.15
C ARG A 264 1.85 -2.36 10.34
N SER A 265 3.06 -2.85 10.31
CA SER A 265 4.10 -2.35 9.43
C SER A 265 4.09 -3.08 8.09
N GLN A 266 4.60 -2.44 7.05
CA GLN A 266 4.76 -3.10 5.75
C GLN A 266 5.71 -4.29 5.82
N GLN A 267 6.68 -4.28 6.74
CA GLN A 267 7.61 -5.39 6.97
C GLN A 267 6.92 -6.64 7.51
N GLU A 268 5.90 -6.49 8.36
CA GLU A 268 5.13 -7.63 8.89
C GLU A 268 4.22 -8.28 7.83
N LEU A 269 3.95 -7.57 6.74
CA LEU A 269 3.11 -8.04 5.63
C LEU A 269 3.93 -8.72 4.52
N SER A 270 5.26 -8.70 4.59
CA SER A 270 6.18 -9.27 3.60
C SER A 270 6.73 -10.63 4.04
#